data_32d0c1471c7bf32e13037b108f6de37b
#
_entry.id   32d0c1471c7bf32e13037b108f6de37b
#
_cell.length_a   1.000
_cell.length_b   1.000
_cell.length_c   1.000
_cell.angle_alpha   90.00
_cell.angle_beta   90.00
_cell.angle_gamma   90.00
#
_symmetry.space_group_name_H-M   'P 1'
#
loop_
_entity.id
_entity.type
_entity.pdbx_description
1 polymer ?
#
loop_
_entity_poly.entity_id
_entity_poly.type
_entity_poly.pdbx_seq_one_letter_code
_entity_poly.pdbx_strand_id
1 'polypeptide(L)'
;TTGDTSGMPLAAGLGYVENRAPADINTGLIKTPMTIDHHRSLIDASTCQTFTEVIVANKEKPYVLATRLRVNRDKIAEVEILWTTTGYWLFNAEAYLKWSSSEKWDTIPANRRDTRDTLVAAANAYLDAFLEGKKDLVPWGYPCNRTEGGAHTGNGSPTDSCDVGVPGGVNIASRRFIVAETIGVPYDWVTYDNS
;
A
#
# COMPACT_ATOMS: atom_id res chain seq x y z
N THR A 1 6.97 -17.12 -2.22
CA THR A 1 6.04 -17.92 -1.38
C THR A 1 5.94 -19.34 -1.90
N THR A 2 5.57 -20.27 -1.04
CA THR A 2 5.31 -21.66 -1.42
C THR A 2 3.83 -21.92 -1.70
N GLY A 3 2.95 -20.96 -1.42
CA GLY A 3 1.50 -21.16 -1.39
C GLY A 3 1.00 -21.98 -0.20
N ASP A 4 1.88 -22.32 0.74
CA ASP A 4 1.51 -23.04 1.95
C ASP A 4 1.04 -22.09 3.05
N THR A 5 -0.19 -22.28 3.50
CA THR A 5 -0.82 -21.49 4.58
C THR A 5 -0.96 -22.30 5.88
N SER A 6 -0.48 -23.54 5.93
CA SER A 6 -0.68 -24.44 7.09
C SER A 6 0.00 -23.94 8.37
N GLY A 7 1.09 -23.19 8.23
CA GLY A 7 1.79 -22.56 9.36
C GLY A 7 1.19 -21.23 9.83
N MET A 8 0.16 -20.71 9.17
CA MET A 8 -0.46 -19.44 9.55
C MET A 8 -1.44 -19.64 10.70
N PRO A 9 -1.37 -18.83 11.79
CA PRO A 9 -2.29 -18.92 12.92
C PRO A 9 -3.64 -18.28 12.58
N LEU A 10 -4.41 -18.92 11.70
CA LEU A 10 -5.69 -18.41 11.24
C LEU A 10 -6.80 -18.54 12.28
N ALA A 11 -7.68 -17.54 12.37
CA ALA A 11 -8.90 -17.61 13.17
C ALA A 11 -9.95 -18.49 12.50
N ALA A 12 -10.83 -19.12 13.29
CA ALA A 12 -11.91 -19.98 12.78
C ALA A 12 -12.91 -19.24 11.85
N GLY A 13 -13.09 -17.94 12.06
CA GLY A 13 -13.93 -17.07 11.22
C GLY A 13 -13.11 -16.11 10.37
N LEU A 14 -12.03 -16.59 9.74
CA LEU A 14 -11.18 -15.77 8.90
C LEU A 14 -11.96 -15.05 7.79
N GLY A 15 -11.84 -13.74 7.72
CA GLY A 15 -12.23 -12.97 6.54
C GLY A 15 -11.09 -12.99 5.52
N TYR A 16 -11.36 -13.52 4.31
CA TYR A 16 -10.39 -13.49 3.22
C TYR A 16 -10.97 -12.79 2.00
N VAL A 17 -10.25 -11.80 1.50
CA VAL A 17 -10.72 -10.90 0.42
C VAL A 17 -9.60 -10.70 -0.61
N GLU A 18 -9.93 -10.81 -1.89
CA GLU A 18 -9.06 -10.47 -3.01
C GLU A 18 -9.69 -9.44 -3.92
N ASN A 19 -8.97 -8.39 -4.27
CA ASN A 19 -9.46 -7.29 -5.10
C ASN A 19 -10.88 -6.85 -4.72
N ARG A 20 -11.12 -6.70 -3.40
CA ARG A 20 -12.38 -6.25 -2.79
C ARG A 20 -13.55 -7.24 -2.86
N ALA A 21 -13.33 -8.43 -3.37
CA ALA A 21 -14.35 -9.49 -3.39
C ALA A 21 -14.01 -10.58 -2.36
N PRO A 22 -15.00 -11.11 -1.62
CA PRO A 22 -14.80 -12.29 -0.79
C PRO A 22 -14.23 -13.44 -1.63
N ALA A 23 -13.23 -14.14 -1.08
CA ALA A 23 -12.56 -15.25 -1.73
C ALA A 23 -12.33 -16.40 -0.75
N ASP A 24 -11.90 -17.55 -1.25
CA ASP A 24 -11.53 -18.71 -0.44
C ASP A 24 -10.00 -18.79 -0.30
N ILE A 25 -9.49 -18.74 0.93
CA ILE A 25 -8.06 -18.84 1.22
C ILE A 25 -7.44 -20.15 0.70
N ASN A 26 -8.23 -21.19 0.51
CA ASN A 26 -7.74 -22.51 0.02
C ASN A 26 -7.53 -22.53 -1.50
N THR A 27 -8.11 -21.60 -2.23
CA THR A 27 -8.04 -21.52 -3.71
C THR A 27 -7.57 -20.17 -4.23
N GLY A 28 -7.46 -19.16 -3.36
CA GLY A 28 -7.09 -17.79 -3.71
C GLY A 28 -5.62 -17.63 -4.11
N LEU A 29 -5.27 -16.40 -4.48
CA LEU A 29 -3.93 -16.03 -4.96
C LEU A 29 -2.82 -16.39 -3.94
N ILE A 30 -3.11 -16.35 -2.65
CA ILE A 30 -2.18 -16.72 -1.58
C ILE A 30 -1.65 -18.17 -1.73
N LYS A 31 -2.38 -19.04 -2.40
CA LYS A 31 -1.98 -20.42 -2.69
C LYS A 31 -1.07 -20.56 -3.90
N THR A 32 -0.90 -19.51 -4.67
CA THR A 32 -0.02 -19.52 -5.85
C THR A 32 1.44 -19.40 -5.41
N PRO A 33 2.29 -20.38 -5.72
CA PRO A 33 3.73 -20.26 -5.50
C PRO A 33 4.30 -19.10 -6.33
N MET A 34 5.11 -18.24 -5.71
CA MET A 34 5.73 -17.10 -6.36
C MET A 34 7.14 -16.88 -5.83
N THR A 35 8.06 -16.52 -6.72
CA THR A 35 9.36 -15.98 -6.33
C THR A 35 9.17 -14.48 -6.05
N ILE A 36 9.41 -14.06 -4.82
CA ILE A 36 9.30 -12.67 -4.42
C ILE A 36 10.64 -11.98 -4.70
N ASP A 37 10.62 -10.94 -5.53
CA ASP A 37 11.79 -10.14 -5.87
C ASP A 37 12.03 -9.04 -4.84
N HIS A 38 10.96 -8.46 -4.28
CA HIS A 38 11.03 -7.47 -3.22
C HIS A 38 9.78 -7.54 -2.33
N HIS A 39 9.96 -7.23 -1.04
CA HIS A 39 8.83 -7.03 -0.15
C HIS A 39 9.18 -6.00 0.93
N ARG A 40 8.15 -5.33 1.42
CA ARG A 40 8.24 -4.37 2.52
C ARG A 40 7.01 -4.51 3.41
N SER A 41 7.22 -4.55 4.73
CA SER A 41 6.12 -4.66 5.68
C SER A 41 6.10 -3.50 6.65
N LEU A 42 4.90 -3.03 6.96
CA LEU A 42 4.59 -2.03 7.99
C LEU A 42 3.76 -2.67 9.08
N ILE A 43 3.96 -2.21 10.31
CA ILE A 43 3.21 -2.68 11.47
C ILE A 43 2.51 -1.50 12.13
N ASP A 44 1.19 -1.58 12.23
CA ASP A 44 0.36 -0.71 13.04
C ASP A 44 -0.01 -1.45 14.34
N ALA A 45 0.81 -1.27 15.36
CA ALA A 45 0.62 -1.97 16.61
C ALA A 45 -0.64 -1.51 17.36
N SER A 46 -1.07 -0.26 17.17
CA SER A 46 -2.23 0.30 17.86
C SER A 46 -3.56 -0.29 17.37
N THR A 47 -3.62 -0.75 16.13
CA THR A 47 -4.81 -1.36 15.53
C THR A 47 -4.63 -2.85 15.24
N CYS A 48 -3.48 -3.44 15.63
CA CYS A 48 -3.14 -4.84 15.37
C CYS A 48 -3.24 -5.19 13.88
N GLN A 49 -2.72 -4.34 13.02
CA GLN A 49 -2.71 -4.51 11.58
C GLN A 49 -1.30 -4.49 11.02
N THR A 50 -1.12 -5.18 9.90
CA THR A 50 0.07 -5.07 9.08
C THR A 50 -0.29 -4.74 7.65
N PHE A 51 0.61 -4.06 6.96
CA PHE A 51 0.61 -3.93 5.52
C PHE A 51 1.89 -4.54 4.98
N THR A 52 1.78 -5.28 3.87
CA THR A 52 2.95 -5.80 3.16
C THR A 52 2.79 -5.56 1.67
N GLU A 53 3.73 -4.80 1.10
CA GLU A 53 3.94 -4.74 -0.33
C GLU A 53 4.75 -5.96 -0.76
N VAL A 54 4.35 -6.59 -1.86
CA VAL A 54 5.09 -7.70 -2.47
C VAL A 54 5.20 -7.45 -3.96
N ILE A 55 6.40 -7.57 -4.51
CA ILE A 55 6.68 -7.41 -5.93
C ILE A 55 7.23 -8.71 -6.49
N VAL A 56 6.58 -9.18 -7.55
CA VAL A 56 6.95 -10.34 -8.36
C VAL A 56 7.16 -9.83 -9.78
N ALA A 57 8.42 -9.67 -10.19
CA ALA A 57 8.78 -9.12 -11.50
C ALA A 57 8.97 -10.20 -12.57
N ASN A 58 8.46 -11.41 -12.33
CA ASN A 58 8.49 -12.50 -13.30
C ASN A 58 7.79 -12.10 -14.60
N LYS A 59 8.46 -12.26 -15.74
CA LYS A 59 7.94 -11.81 -17.05
C LYS A 59 6.67 -12.52 -17.51
N GLU A 60 6.47 -13.77 -17.09
CA GLU A 60 5.29 -14.56 -17.50
C GLU A 60 4.08 -14.26 -16.62
N LYS A 61 4.30 -14.07 -15.32
CA LYS A 61 3.26 -13.85 -14.31
C LYS A 61 3.70 -12.79 -13.30
N PRO A 62 3.80 -11.53 -13.73
CA PRO A 62 4.19 -10.44 -12.83
C PRO A 62 3.02 -10.02 -11.94
N TYR A 63 3.32 -9.69 -10.69
CA TYR A 63 2.36 -9.16 -9.74
C TYR A 63 2.96 -8.04 -8.90
N VAL A 64 2.14 -7.07 -8.54
CA VAL A 64 2.36 -6.18 -7.40
C VAL A 64 1.18 -6.37 -6.47
N LEU A 65 1.47 -6.76 -5.22
CA LEU A 65 0.47 -7.05 -4.22
C LEU A 65 0.58 -6.09 -3.05
N ALA A 66 -0.55 -5.63 -2.59
CA ALA A 66 -0.75 -4.96 -1.31
C ALA A 66 -1.53 -5.90 -0.40
N THR A 67 -0.92 -6.35 0.68
CA THR A 67 -1.54 -7.30 1.60
C THR A 67 -1.76 -6.66 2.96
N ARG A 68 -3.00 -6.67 3.44
CA ARG A 68 -3.38 -6.25 4.77
C ARG A 68 -3.72 -7.47 5.63
N LEU A 69 -3.14 -7.56 6.81
CA LEU A 69 -3.57 -8.52 7.83
C LEU A 69 -4.15 -7.76 9.02
N ARG A 70 -5.18 -8.32 9.63
CA ARG A 70 -5.64 -7.92 10.97
C ARG A 70 -5.55 -9.10 11.92
N VAL A 71 -4.88 -8.86 13.03
CA VAL A 71 -4.69 -9.85 14.09
C VAL A 71 -5.68 -9.57 15.21
N ASN A 72 -6.35 -10.60 15.70
CA ASN A 72 -7.19 -10.55 16.87
C ASN A 72 -6.66 -11.59 17.88
N ARG A 73 -6.22 -11.09 19.04
CA ARG A 73 -5.48 -11.85 20.06
C ARG A 73 -4.20 -12.42 19.45
N ASP A 74 -4.11 -13.67 19.12
CA ASP A 74 -2.93 -14.33 18.54
C ASP A 74 -3.24 -14.98 17.17
N LYS A 75 -4.39 -14.64 16.59
CA LYS A 75 -4.87 -15.23 15.34
C LYS A 75 -5.08 -14.17 14.27
N ILE A 76 -4.77 -14.52 13.03
CA ILE A 76 -5.09 -13.72 11.84
C ILE A 76 -6.60 -13.82 11.61
N ALA A 77 -7.30 -12.72 11.82
CA ALA A 77 -8.76 -12.64 11.67
C ALA A 77 -9.19 -12.14 10.29
N GLU A 78 -8.33 -11.36 9.62
CA GLU A 78 -8.59 -10.86 8.27
C GLU A 78 -7.31 -10.92 7.43
N VAL A 79 -7.47 -11.34 6.19
CA VAL A 79 -6.46 -11.24 5.12
C VAL A 79 -7.13 -10.55 3.94
N GLU A 80 -6.59 -9.44 3.51
CA GLU A 80 -7.09 -8.70 2.37
C GLU A 80 -5.93 -8.43 1.42
N ILE A 81 -6.08 -8.83 0.15
CA ILE A 81 -5.05 -8.70 -0.87
C ILE A 81 -5.61 -7.88 -2.03
N LEU A 82 -4.96 -6.76 -2.34
CA LEU A 82 -5.10 -6.10 -3.62
C LEU A 82 -3.92 -6.49 -4.49
N TRP A 83 -4.20 -6.91 -5.70
CA TRP A 83 -3.15 -7.27 -6.64
C TRP A 83 -3.41 -6.69 -8.03
N THR A 84 -2.32 -6.34 -8.68
CA THR A 84 -2.30 -5.91 -10.08
C THR A 84 -1.32 -6.77 -10.86
N THR A 85 -1.58 -6.91 -12.16
CA THR A 85 -0.78 -7.69 -13.09
C THR A 85 -0.83 -7.07 -14.49
N THR A 86 -0.26 -7.72 -15.49
CA THR A 86 -0.29 -7.27 -16.89
C THR A 86 -1.71 -6.93 -17.35
N GLY A 87 -1.87 -5.77 -17.97
CA GLY A 87 -3.15 -5.24 -18.44
C GLY A 87 -3.81 -4.24 -17.49
N TYR A 88 -3.35 -4.12 -16.25
CA TYR A 88 -3.78 -3.04 -15.36
C TYR A 88 -3.12 -1.72 -15.74
N TRP A 89 -3.77 -0.62 -15.38
CA TRP A 89 -3.35 0.72 -15.71
C TRP A 89 -1.93 1.02 -15.19
N LEU A 90 -1.08 1.55 -16.05
CA LEU A 90 0.33 1.85 -15.79
C LEU A 90 1.17 0.69 -15.23
N PHE A 91 0.65 -0.56 -15.26
CA PHE A 91 1.34 -1.69 -14.65
C PHE A 91 2.68 -1.99 -15.32
N ASN A 92 3.76 -1.94 -14.55
CA ASN A 92 5.10 -2.36 -14.94
C ASN A 92 5.86 -2.81 -13.69
N ALA A 93 5.87 -4.12 -13.41
CA ALA A 93 6.47 -4.69 -12.21
C ALA A 93 7.99 -4.48 -12.15
N GLU A 94 8.71 -4.52 -13.28
CA GLU A 94 10.17 -4.29 -13.31
C GLU A 94 10.51 -2.84 -12.93
N ALA A 95 9.76 -1.88 -13.48
CA ALA A 95 9.94 -0.46 -13.14
C ALA A 95 9.55 -0.19 -11.68
N TYR A 96 8.44 -0.79 -11.21
CA TYR A 96 8.00 -0.67 -9.83
C TYR A 96 9.05 -1.24 -8.87
N LEU A 97 9.60 -2.42 -9.17
CA LEU A 97 10.68 -3.05 -8.41
C LEU A 97 11.91 -2.12 -8.30
N LYS A 98 12.33 -1.53 -9.42
CA LYS A 98 13.46 -0.60 -9.45
C LYS A 98 13.27 0.55 -8.47
N TRP A 99 12.11 1.17 -8.46
CA TRP A 99 11.84 2.35 -7.62
C TRP A 99 11.61 1.96 -6.16
N SER A 100 10.73 0.98 -5.90
CA SER A 100 10.42 0.55 -4.54
C SER A 100 11.66 0.01 -3.79
N SER A 101 12.52 -0.77 -4.46
CA SER A 101 13.74 -1.29 -3.84
C SER A 101 14.80 -0.22 -3.54
N SER A 102 14.72 0.96 -4.18
CA SER A 102 15.63 2.07 -3.95
C SER A 102 15.20 3.00 -2.81
N GLU A 103 13.97 2.91 -2.36
CA GLU A 103 13.44 3.74 -1.28
C GLU A 103 14.06 3.40 0.07
N LYS A 104 14.34 4.44 0.86
CA LYS A 104 14.87 4.31 2.22
C LYS A 104 13.72 4.49 3.22
N TRP A 105 13.51 3.47 4.05
CA TRP A 105 12.46 3.44 5.06
C TRP A 105 13.08 3.27 6.45
N ASP A 106 14.02 4.16 6.76
CA ASP A 106 14.73 4.14 8.03
C ASP A 106 13.81 4.53 9.19
N THR A 107 14.07 3.97 10.36
CA THR A 107 13.36 4.35 11.57
C THR A 107 13.64 5.80 11.95
N ILE A 108 12.58 6.59 12.11
CA ILE A 108 12.66 7.98 12.56
C ILE A 108 12.96 8.02 14.06
N PRO A 109 13.93 8.82 14.53
CA PRO A 109 14.17 9.03 15.96
C PRO A 109 12.89 9.47 16.69
N ALA A 110 12.66 8.94 17.91
CA ALA A 110 11.40 9.13 18.63
C ALA A 110 10.98 10.60 18.82
N ASN A 111 11.96 11.49 19.01
CA ASN A 111 11.73 12.93 19.18
C ASN A 111 11.46 13.68 17.86
N ARG A 112 11.44 12.99 16.72
CA ARG A 112 11.17 13.55 15.38
C ARG A 112 9.98 12.88 14.70
N ARG A 113 9.29 11.97 15.38
CA ARG A 113 8.11 11.29 14.82
C ARG A 113 6.91 12.19 14.92
N ASP A 114 6.14 12.20 13.84
CA ASP A 114 4.80 12.74 13.87
C ASP A 114 3.85 11.78 14.60
N THR A 115 2.78 12.35 15.14
CA THR A 115 1.72 11.55 15.76
C THR A 115 0.88 10.85 14.70
N ARG A 116 0.19 9.77 15.09
CA ARG A 116 -0.78 9.10 14.24
C ARG A 116 -1.79 10.07 13.61
N ASP A 117 -2.34 10.98 14.42
CA ASP A 117 -3.34 11.95 13.95
C ASP A 117 -2.77 12.90 12.89
N THR A 118 -1.53 13.35 13.06
CA THR A 118 -0.83 14.17 12.06
C THR A 118 -0.66 13.42 10.74
N LEU A 119 -0.21 12.16 10.80
CA LEU A 119 0.01 11.32 9.62
C LEU A 119 -1.32 11.05 8.88
N VAL A 120 -2.38 10.71 9.62
CA VAL A 120 -3.72 10.49 9.05
C VAL A 120 -4.30 11.77 8.46
N ALA A 121 -4.09 12.91 9.10
CA ALA A 121 -4.53 14.20 8.57
C ALA A 121 -3.83 14.54 7.24
N ALA A 122 -2.52 14.33 7.14
CA ALA A 122 -1.76 14.54 5.92
C ALA A 122 -2.24 13.62 4.77
N ALA A 123 -2.48 12.34 5.07
CA ALA A 123 -3.03 11.39 4.12
C ALA A 123 -4.43 11.78 3.63
N ASN A 124 -5.32 12.19 4.55
CA ASN A 124 -6.64 12.69 4.17
C ASN A 124 -6.56 13.92 3.29
N ALA A 125 -5.69 14.90 3.60
CA ALA A 125 -5.50 16.06 2.76
C ALA A 125 -5.06 15.70 1.33
N TYR A 126 -4.19 14.70 1.19
CA TYR A 126 -3.80 14.16 -0.12
C TYR A 126 -4.98 13.52 -0.87
N LEU A 127 -5.78 12.69 -0.19
CA LEU A 127 -6.94 12.03 -0.81
C LEU A 127 -8.07 13.04 -1.16
N ASP A 128 -8.23 14.08 -0.35
CA ASP A 128 -9.18 15.16 -0.62
C ASP A 128 -8.78 16.00 -1.85
N ALA A 129 -7.47 16.10 -2.12
CA ALA A 129 -6.99 16.80 -3.31
C ALA A 129 -7.48 16.16 -4.63
N PHE A 130 -7.77 14.86 -4.62
CA PHE A 130 -8.35 14.16 -5.78
C PHE A 130 -9.79 14.57 -6.09
N LEU A 131 -10.58 14.92 -5.07
CA LEU A 131 -11.97 15.36 -5.26
C LEU A 131 -12.03 16.85 -5.64
N GLU A 132 -11.37 17.67 -4.85
CA GLU A 132 -11.56 19.11 -4.88
C GLU A 132 -10.51 19.87 -5.69
N GLY A 133 -9.45 19.17 -6.14
CA GLY A 133 -8.29 19.80 -6.76
C GLY A 133 -7.50 20.71 -5.81
N LYS A 134 -7.76 20.63 -4.50
CA LYS A 134 -7.16 21.46 -3.46
C LYS A 134 -5.76 20.99 -3.06
N LYS A 135 -4.85 21.00 -4.02
CA LYS A 135 -3.46 20.56 -3.81
C LYS A 135 -2.72 21.40 -2.77
N ASP A 136 -3.12 22.66 -2.59
CA ASP A 136 -2.49 23.60 -1.66
C ASP A 136 -2.70 23.23 -0.18
N LEU A 137 -3.68 22.37 0.12
CA LEU A 137 -3.95 21.90 1.48
C LEU A 137 -3.10 20.71 1.89
N VAL A 138 -2.43 20.07 0.93
CA VAL A 138 -1.54 18.92 1.21
C VAL A 138 -0.21 19.41 1.75
N PRO A 139 0.26 18.89 2.89
CA PRO A 139 1.55 19.30 3.46
C PRO A 139 2.73 18.64 2.70
N TRP A 140 2.95 19.08 1.47
CA TRP A 140 4.00 18.54 0.61
C TRP A 140 5.39 18.72 1.21
N GLY A 141 6.18 17.65 1.17
CA GLY A 141 7.63 17.73 1.38
C GLY A 141 8.37 17.90 0.04
N TYR A 142 9.61 18.37 0.07
CA TYR A 142 10.47 18.47 -1.10
C TYR A 142 11.88 17.94 -0.79
N PRO A 143 12.51 17.19 -1.72
CA PRO A 143 11.93 16.64 -2.96
C PRO A 143 10.90 15.56 -2.67
N CYS A 144 9.91 15.41 -3.56
CA CYS A 144 8.86 14.40 -3.45
C CYS A 144 8.67 13.68 -4.78
N ASN A 145 8.67 12.36 -4.75
CA ASN A 145 8.45 11.51 -5.91
C ASN A 145 7.23 10.62 -5.69
N ARG A 146 6.50 10.32 -6.75
CA ARG A 146 5.36 9.39 -6.73
C ARG A 146 5.61 8.26 -7.71
N THR A 147 5.39 7.03 -7.27
CA THR A 147 5.41 5.85 -8.14
C THR A 147 4.01 5.28 -8.24
N GLU A 148 3.52 5.09 -9.45
CA GLU A 148 2.17 4.65 -9.75
C GLU A 148 2.19 3.59 -10.85
N GLY A 149 1.88 2.34 -10.52
CA GLY A 149 1.89 1.22 -11.45
C GLY A 149 3.26 0.90 -12.09
N GLY A 150 4.29 1.65 -11.77
CA GLY A 150 5.63 1.59 -12.38
C GLY A 150 6.06 2.90 -13.05
N ALA A 151 5.13 3.81 -13.33
CA ALA A 151 5.45 5.18 -13.71
C ALA A 151 5.97 5.94 -12.49
N HIS A 152 7.04 6.71 -12.65
CA HIS A 152 7.68 7.45 -11.59
C HIS A 152 7.76 8.93 -11.94
N THR A 153 7.30 9.79 -11.01
CA THR A 153 7.43 11.24 -11.16
C THR A 153 8.74 11.70 -10.53
N GLY A 154 9.29 12.76 -11.06
CA GLY A 154 10.57 13.28 -10.58
C GLY A 154 11.77 12.74 -11.36
N ASN A 155 12.85 13.48 -11.28
CA ASN A 155 14.09 13.21 -12.00
C ASN A 155 15.36 13.37 -11.12
N GLY A 156 15.18 13.43 -9.79
CA GLY A 156 16.24 13.64 -8.82
C GLY A 156 16.53 15.12 -8.55
N SER A 157 15.66 16.03 -8.98
CA SER A 157 15.79 17.45 -8.66
C SER A 157 15.40 17.73 -7.20
N PRO A 158 16.08 18.65 -6.49
CA PRO A 158 15.65 19.07 -5.17
C PRO A 158 14.26 19.77 -5.14
N THR A 159 13.73 20.12 -6.31
CA THR A 159 12.41 20.73 -6.49
C THR A 159 11.35 19.77 -7.01
N ASP A 160 11.66 18.48 -7.11
CA ASP A 160 10.66 17.48 -7.51
C ASP A 160 9.45 17.50 -6.59
N SER A 161 8.24 17.45 -7.17
CA SER A 161 6.96 17.57 -6.47
C SER A 161 6.03 16.39 -6.78
N CYS A 162 5.30 15.96 -5.76
CA CYS A 162 4.29 14.90 -5.87
C CYS A 162 2.90 15.41 -6.30
N ASP A 163 2.71 16.72 -6.47
CA ASP A 163 1.44 17.31 -6.91
C ASP A 163 1.20 17.14 -8.42
N VAL A 164 2.24 16.74 -9.16
CA VAL A 164 2.18 16.52 -10.61
C VAL A 164 1.21 15.37 -10.93
N GLY A 165 0.24 15.65 -11.80
CA GLY A 165 -0.70 14.64 -12.30
C GLY A 165 -1.70 14.11 -11.26
N VAL A 166 -1.91 14.77 -10.13
CA VAL A 166 -3.04 14.47 -9.23
C VAL A 166 -4.32 14.91 -9.94
N PRO A 167 -5.24 13.97 -10.27
CA PRO A 167 -6.48 14.31 -10.95
C PRO A 167 -7.42 15.08 -10.03
N GLY A 168 -8.39 15.78 -10.61
CA GLY A 168 -9.52 16.35 -9.88
C GLY A 168 -10.81 15.59 -10.21
N GLY A 169 -11.83 15.73 -9.35
CA GLY A 169 -13.15 15.14 -9.56
C GLY A 169 -13.25 13.66 -9.23
N VAL A 170 -12.26 13.08 -8.55
CA VAL A 170 -12.26 11.68 -8.12
C VAL A 170 -12.60 11.59 -6.63
N ASN A 171 -13.76 11.00 -6.31
CA ASN A 171 -14.15 10.79 -4.92
C ASN A 171 -13.51 9.51 -4.36
N ILE A 172 -12.71 9.65 -3.29
CA ILE A 172 -12.12 8.55 -2.54
C ILE A 172 -12.80 8.50 -1.17
N ALA A 173 -14.02 7.95 -1.15
CA ALA A 173 -14.90 8.00 0.02
C ALA A 173 -14.56 6.98 1.10
N SER A 174 -14.14 5.77 0.72
CA SER A 174 -13.78 4.72 1.69
C SER A 174 -12.28 4.75 1.96
N ARG A 175 -11.91 5.03 3.22
CA ARG A 175 -10.52 5.16 3.65
C ARG A 175 -10.28 4.36 4.92
N ARG A 176 -9.28 3.49 4.90
CA ARG A 176 -8.81 2.76 6.07
C ARG A 176 -7.30 2.90 6.17
N PHE A 177 -6.82 3.32 7.32
CA PHE A 177 -5.40 3.62 7.51
C PHE A 177 -4.69 2.50 8.29
N ILE A 178 -3.50 2.17 7.86
CA ILE A 178 -2.51 1.39 8.58
C ILE A 178 -1.33 2.33 8.79
N VAL A 179 -1.02 2.68 10.04
CA VAL A 179 -0.06 3.75 10.35
C VAL A 179 1.15 3.19 11.06
N ALA A 180 2.30 3.34 10.43
CA ALA A 180 3.59 3.00 11.03
C ALA A 180 4.31 4.28 11.50
N GLU A 181 4.01 4.75 12.71
CA GLU A 181 4.57 5.98 13.27
C GLU A 181 6.09 5.96 13.39
N THR A 182 6.69 4.77 13.54
CA THR A 182 8.14 4.59 13.65
C THR A 182 8.91 5.02 12.40
N ILE A 183 8.27 4.99 11.27
CA ILE A 183 8.82 5.37 9.96
C ILE A 183 8.03 6.47 9.27
N GLY A 184 7.01 7.02 9.96
CA GLY A 184 6.22 8.16 9.49
C GLY A 184 5.34 7.88 8.28
N VAL A 185 4.82 6.65 8.15
CA VAL A 185 4.05 6.25 6.97
C VAL A 185 2.61 5.91 7.34
N PRO A 186 1.63 6.63 6.81
CA PRO A 186 0.26 6.19 6.72
C PRO A 186 0.08 5.43 5.39
N TYR A 187 -0.41 4.20 5.46
CA TYR A 187 -0.84 3.46 4.28
C TYR A 187 -2.35 3.47 4.18
N ASP A 188 -2.85 3.92 3.04
CA ASP A 188 -4.28 4.13 2.83
C ASP A 188 -4.87 3.00 2.01
N TRP A 189 -5.82 2.28 2.59
CA TRP A 189 -6.64 1.30 1.89
C TRP A 189 -7.90 1.98 1.39
N VAL A 190 -7.93 2.34 0.13
CA VAL A 190 -8.96 3.21 -0.43
C VAL A 190 -9.82 2.54 -1.49
N THR A 191 -10.99 3.12 -1.70
CA THR A 191 -11.92 2.75 -2.76
C THR A 191 -12.28 3.99 -3.55
N TYR A 192 -12.13 3.91 -4.86
CA TYR A 192 -12.66 4.92 -5.78
C TYR A 192 -14.14 4.64 -6.02
N ASP A 193 -14.98 5.64 -5.81
CA ASP A 193 -16.35 5.61 -6.31
C ASP A 193 -16.31 5.93 -7.80
N ASN A 194 -16.46 4.90 -8.62
CA ASN A 194 -16.82 5.09 -10.02
C ASN A 194 -18.33 5.31 -10.08
N SER A 195 -18.77 6.55 -9.85
CA SER A 195 -20.14 7.00 -10.14
C SER A 195 -20.26 7.40 -11.60
#